data_65e890afe76b10ac335086f01c414523
#
_entry.id   65e890afe76b10ac335086f01c414523
#
_cell.length_a   1.000
_cell.length_b   1.000
_cell.length_c   1.000
_cell.angle_alpha   90.00
_cell.angle_beta   90.00
_cell.angle_gamma   90.00
#
_symmetry.space_group_name_H-M   'P 1'
#
loop_
_entity.id
_entity.type
_entity.pdbx_description
1 polymer ?
#
loop_
_entity_poly.entity_id
_entity_poly.type
_entity_poly.pdbx_seq_one_letter_code
_entity_poly.pdbx_strand_id
1 'polypeptide(L)'
;MRATCFVKVVRTTVAIPFLLGGAAMAADADGLTLPAGFSATVVQEGQGSGRHLAVAANGDIYLASRDGLLAMRDKDGDGKADEIRKFGDVQGTEVRLFKDWLYVSDNVGVYRYPLKKGELAPTGAKQVVVDGFPMERQHADKTFALDPKGTVYVNVGAPSNSCQEKDRQEGSLGQNPCPILEKYGGVWVFPADKLNQKAADGRRFATGMRNAVAIEWNSSQNALYSVIHGRDSIDTLFPALYNAEDNATRQAEEFHQITDGGDYGWPYTFWDTRLGKRVLAPEYGGDGKKEPEAGKYPVPLVAYPAHWAPNDLLFYAGKNFPAKYQGGAFIAFHGSWNRAPEPQAGYKVVFQPMKDGKANGAYEVFADGFAGEMADNNPRNARYRPVGLAVGPDGSLYVSDSQKGRVWRIRYGAK
;
A
#
# COMPACT_ATOMS: atom_id res chain seq x y z
N MET A 1 37.54 47.37 52.03
CA MET A 1 36.45 46.40 52.17
C MET A 1 35.48 46.64 51.03
N ARG A 2 35.49 45.78 50.01
CA ARG A 2 34.49 45.82 48.90
C ARG A 2 33.61 44.61 49.07
N ALA A 3 32.29 44.81 49.24
CA ALA A 3 31.28 43.77 49.35
C ALA A 3 30.84 43.41 47.97
N THR A 4 30.98 42.11 47.58
CA THR A 4 30.52 41.56 46.34
C THR A 4 29.14 40.96 46.59
N CYS A 5 28.13 41.53 45.93
CA CYS A 5 26.74 41.03 45.96
C CYS A 5 26.55 39.95 44.95
N PHE A 6 26.29 38.70 45.37
CA PHE A 6 25.90 37.57 44.50
C PHE A 6 24.38 37.57 44.29
N VAL A 7 23.95 37.83 43.06
CA VAL A 7 22.54 37.65 42.66
C VAL A 7 22.33 36.18 42.24
N LYS A 8 21.54 35.41 42.99
CA LYS A 8 21.08 34.09 42.64
C LYS A 8 19.92 34.20 41.64
N VAL A 9 20.17 33.83 40.40
CA VAL A 9 19.11 33.66 39.38
C VAL A 9 18.48 32.29 39.58
N VAL A 10 17.24 32.25 40.08
CA VAL A 10 16.42 31.04 40.14
C VAL A 10 15.78 30.87 38.76
N ARG A 11 16.22 29.87 38.00
CA ARG A 11 15.53 29.42 36.78
C ARG A 11 14.39 28.49 37.15
N THR A 12 13.17 28.97 37.05
CA THR A 12 11.97 28.17 37.16
C THR A 12 11.72 27.47 35.80
N THR A 13 11.99 26.18 35.72
CA THR A 13 11.64 25.36 34.57
C THR A 13 10.12 25.00 34.67
N VAL A 14 9.31 25.65 33.82
CA VAL A 14 7.92 25.29 33.68
C VAL A 14 7.88 24.05 32.74
N ALA A 15 7.65 22.88 33.32
CA ALA A 15 7.34 21.67 32.54
C ALA A 15 5.89 21.78 32.05
N ILE A 16 5.69 21.97 30.76
CA ILE A 16 4.39 21.87 30.13
C ILE A 16 4.15 20.36 29.88
N PRO A 17 3.13 19.75 30.48
CA PRO A 17 2.79 18.37 30.15
C PRO A 17 2.21 18.34 28.73
N PHE A 18 2.93 17.72 27.81
CA PHE A 18 2.37 17.29 26.54
C PHE A 18 1.35 16.19 26.84
N LEU A 19 0.09 16.53 26.90
CA LEU A 19 -1.03 15.58 26.82
C LEU A 19 -1.05 15.03 25.39
N LEU A 20 -0.39 13.91 25.17
CA LEU A 20 -0.65 13.03 24.05
C LEU A 20 -2.07 12.49 24.23
N GLY A 21 -3.05 13.17 23.66
CA GLY A 21 -4.41 12.69 23.57
C GLY A 21 -4.44 11.50 22.61
N GLY A 22 -4.07 10.32 23.09
CA GLY A 22 -4.33 9.07 22.40
C GLY A 22 -5.84 8.91 22.26
N ALA A 23 -6.39 8.91 21.05
CA ALA A 23 -7.77 8.56 20.83
C ALA A 23 -8.03 7.17 21.45
N ALA A 24 -9.03 7.06 22.32
CA ALA A 24 -9.39 5.77 22.90
C ALA A 24 -9.78 4.80 21.77
N MET A 25 -9.08 3.68 21.68
CA MET A 25 -9.39 2.60 20.76
C MET A 25 -10.33 1.62 21.46
N ALA A 26 -11.38 1.18 20.77
CA ALA A 26 -12.32 0.18 21.27
C ALA A 26 -12.22 -1.08 20.41
N ALA A 27 -12.26 -2.26 21.04
CA ALA A 27 -12.36 -3.52 20.32
C ALA A 27 -13.77 -3.65 19.71
N ASP A 28 -13.84 -3.97 18.43
CA ASP A 28 -15.10 -4.30 17.73
C ASP A 28 -15.43 -5.80 17.94
N ALA A 29 -16.73 -6.13 17.86
CA ALA A 29 -17.22 -7.51 17.95
C ALA A 29 -16.63 -8.43 16.87
N ASP A 30 -16.20 -7.87 15.72
CA ASP A 30 -15.58 -8.60 14.60
C ASP A 30 -14.04 -8.68 14.67
N GLY A 31 -13.45 -8.34 15.81
CA GLY A 31 -12.04 -8.55 16.12
C GLY A 31 -11.10 -7.43 15.68
N LEU A 32 -11.62 -6.32 15.18
CA LEU A 32 -10.83 -5.13 14.88
C LEU A 32 -10.81 -4.16 16.05
N THR A 33 -9.72 -3.44 16.18
CA THR A 33 -9.58 -2.30 17.08
C THR A 33 -9.66 -1.02 16.26
N LEU A 34 -10.64 -0.16 16.56
CA LEU A 34 -10.95 1.06 15.80
C LEU A 34 -10.95 2.29 16.71
N PRO A 35 -10.79 3.51 16.16
CA PRO A 35 -10.97 4.74 16.92
C PRO A 35 -12.41 4.88 17.45
N ALA A 36 -12.58 5.60 18.56
CA ALA A 36 -13.89 5.85 19.16
C ALA A 36 -14.90 6.44 18.15
N GLY A 37 -16.10 5.92 18.16
CA GLY A 37 -17.19 6.32 17.26
C GLY A 37 -17.21 5.58 15.93
N PHE A 38 -16.23 4.70 15.65
CA PHE A 38 -16.24 3.80 14.51
C PHE A 38 -16.76 2.41 14.89
N SER A 39 -17.38 1.76 13.92
CA SER A 39 -17.80 0.36 14.02
C SER A 39 -17.49 -0.36 12.71
N ALA A 40 -17.26 -1.68 12.78
CA ALA A 40 -17.11 -2.53 11.60
C ALA A 40 -18.27 -3.54 11.53
N THR A 41 -18.61 -3.93 10.30
CA THR A 41 -19.52 -5.02 9.99
C THR A 41 -18.80 -5.95 8.99
N VAL A 42 -18.86 -7.26 9.20
CA VAL A 42 -18.37 -8.24 8.23
C VAL A 42 -19.39 -8.34 7.10
N VAL A 43 -19.01 -7.88 5.92
CA VAL A 43 -19.84 -7.93 4.71
C VAL A 43 -19.93 -9.36 4.18
N GLN A 44 -18.81 -10.05 4.14
CA GLN A 44 -18.69 -11.45 3.75
C GLN A 44 -17.43 -12.11 4.28
N GLU A 45 -17.39 -13.44 4.37
CA GLU A 45 -16.23 -14.25 4.78
C GLU A 45 -16.23 -15.59 4.03
N GLY A 46 -15.04 -16.18 3.87
CA GLY A 46 -14.92 -17.57 3.38
C GLY A 46 -14.96 -17.73 1.87
N GLN A 47 -14.80 -16.68 1.10
CA GLN A 47 -14.79 -16.72 -0.37
C GLN A 47 -13.37 -16.76 -0.98
N GLY A 48 -12.46 -17.49 -0.34
CA GLY A 48 -11.09 -17.64 -0.82
C GLY A 48 -10.16 -16.50 -0.39
N SER A 49 -9.11 -16.26 -1.17
CA SER A 49 -8.07 -15.27 -0.88
C SER A 49 -8.41 -13.93 -1.56
N GLY A 50 -8.96 -12.98 -0.81
CA GLY A 50 -9.29 -11.66 -1.34
C GLY A 50 -8.05 -10.84 -1.73
N ARG A 51 -8.23 -9.93 -2.68
CA ARG A 51 -7.25 -8.92 -3.09
C ARG A 51 -7.92 -7.54 -3.04
N HIS A 52 -7.66 -6.68 -4.03
CA HIS A 52 -8.27 -5.35 -4.06
C HIS A 52 -9.78 -5.41 -4.33
N LEU A 53 -10.47 -4.36 -3.93
CA LEU A 53 -11.92 -4.25 -4.08
C LEU A 53 -12.32 -2.85 -4.57
N ALA A 54 -13.49 -2.78 -5.19
CA ALA A 54 -14.13 -1.53 -5.57
C ALA A 54 -15.61 -1.54 -5.18
N VAL A 55 -16.17 -0.40 -4.79
CA VAL A 55 -17.58 -0.25 -4.44
C VAL A 55 -18.24 0.71 -5.42
N ALA A 56 -19.30 0.25 -6.08
CA ALA A 56 -20.04 1.03 -7.03
C ALA A 56 -20.97 2.04 -6.36
N ALA A 57 -21.44 3.04 -7.12
CA ALA A 57 -22.34 4.06 -6.62
C ALA A 57 -23.70 3.54 -6.10
N ASN A 58 -24.10 2.33 -6.52
CA ASN A 58 -25.31 1.65 -6.04
C ASN A 58 -25.03 0.74 -4.83
N GLY A 59 -23.81 0.68 -4.32
CA GLY A 59 -23.39 -0.14 -3.19
C GLY A 59 -22.88 -1.53 -3.55
N ASP A 60 -22.95 -1.97 -4.82
CA ASP A 60 -22.38 -3.25 -5.24
C ASP A 60 -20.86 -3.27 -5.04
N ILE A 61 -20.34 -4.38 -4.54
CA ILE A 61 -18.93 -4.56 -4.21
C ILE A 61 -18.33 -5.55 -5.20
N TYR A 62 -17.21 -5.20 -5.80
CA TYR A 62 -16.41 -6.06 -6.65
C TYR A 62 -15.10 -6.38 -5.96
N LEU A 63 -14.80 -7.67 -5.77
CA LEU A 63 -13.60 -8.16 -5.13
C LEU A 63 -12.76 -8.95 -6.11
N ALA A 64 -11.53 -8.54 -6.34
CA ALA A 64 -10.53 -9.38 -6.98
C ALA A 64 -10.06 -10.45 -6.01
N SER A 65 -9.85 -11.67 -6.50
CA SER A 65 -9.29 -12.75 -5.73
C SER A 65 -8.45 -13.67 -6.63
N ARG A 66 -7.58 -14.47 -5.99
CA ARG A 66 -6.81 -15.49 -6.72
C ARG A 66 -7.69 -16.60 -7.29
N ASP A 67 -8.92 -16.73 -6.79
CA ASP A 67 -9.89 -17.74 -7.22
C ASP A 67 -10.90 -17.19 -8.26
N GLY A 68 -10.70 -15.95 -8.72
CA GLY A 68 -11.55 -15.25 -9.67
C GLY A 68 -12.12 -13.94 -9.12
N LEU A 69 -13.15 -13.42 -9.78
CA LEU A 69 -13.79 -12.16 -9.42
C LEU A 69 -15.13 -12.42 -8.72
N LEU A 70 -15.43 -11.65 -7.69
CA LEU A 70 -16.69 -11.71 -6.95
C LEU A 70 -17.43 -10.38 -7.08
N ALA A 71 -18.76 -10.46 -7.28
CA ALA A 71 -19.68 -9.34 -7.16
C ALA A 71 -20.64 -9.61 -5.99
N MET A 72 -20.83 -8.63 -5.12
CA MET A 72 -21.59 -8.78 -3.90
C MET A 72 -22.59 -7.63 -3.75
N ARG A 73 -23.80 -7.93 -3.26
CA ARG A 73 -24.86 -6.96 -3.01
C ARG A 73 -25.49 -7.19 -1.65
N ASP A 74 -25.60 -6.14 -0.89
CA ASP A 74 -26.44 -6.00 0.29
C ASP A 74 -27.82 -5.49 -0.17
N LYS A 75 -28.87 -6.29 0.01
CA LYS A 75 -30.23 -5.98 -0.49
C LYS A 75 -31.11 -5.32 0.54
N ASP A 76 -30.91 -5.61 1.81
CA ASP A 76 -31.71 -5.12 2.92
C ASP A 76 -31.07 -3.99 3.73
N GLY A 77 -29.79 -3.68 3.43
CA GLY A 77 -29.07 -2.56 4.03
C GLY A 77 -28.45 -2.86 5.40
N ASP A 78 -28.38 -4.15 5.80
CA ASP A 78 -27.81 -4.54 7.09
C ASP A 78 -26.28 -4.51 7.13
N GLY A 79 -25.64 -4.31 5.97
CA GLY A 79 -24.19 -4.23 5.78
C GLY A 79 -23.55 -5.58 5.45
N LYS A 80 -24.34 -6.63 5.23
CA LYS A 80 -23.88 -7.94 4.81
C LYS A 80 -24.31 -8.23 3.37
N ALA A 81 -23.55 -9.06 2.68
CA ALA A 81 -23.89 -9.44 1.33
C ALA A 81 -24.94 -10.56 1.32
N ASP A 82 -26.16 -10.26 0.83
CA ASP A 82 -27.23 -11.25 0.58
C ASP A 82 -27.04 -12.02 -0.72
N GLU A 83 -26.38 -11.41 -1.68
CA GLU A 83 -26.11 -12.02 -2.98
C GLU A 83 -24.63 -11.90 -3.32
N ILE A 84 -24.03 -13.06 -3.61
CA ILE A 84 -22.64 -13.17 -4.05
C ILE A 84 -22.59 -13.94 -5.34
N ARG A 85 -21.95 -13.39 -6.37
CA ARG A 85 -21.76 -14.02 -7.67
C ARG A 85 -20.31 -14.04 -8.08
N LYS A 86 -19.80 -15.21 -8.43
CA LYS A 86 -18.51 -15.35 -9.12
C LYS A 86 -18.70 -15.06 -10.59
N PHE A 87 -17.79 -14.33 -11.21
CA PHE A 87 -17.82 -13.98 -12.63
C PHE A 87 -16.42 -13.87 -13.22
N GLY A 88 -16.37 -13.90 -14.57
CA GLY A 88 -15.10 -13.75 -15.31
C GLY A 88 -14.14 -14.91 -15.11
N ASP A 89 -13.01 -14.82 -15.79
CA ASP A 89 -11.93 -15.82 -15.84
C ASP A 89 -10.57 -15.28 -15.38
N VAL A 90 -10.55 -14.05 -14.85
CA VAL A 90 -9.33 -13.39 -14.36
C VAL A 90 -9.06 -13.79 -12.92
N GLN A 91 -7.88 -14.32 -12.64
CA GLN A 91 -7.38 -14.50 -11.27
C GLN A 91 -6.83 -13.15 -10.81
N GLY A 92 -7.74 -12.35 -10.21
CA GLY A 92 -7.55 -10.93 -10.05
C GLY A 92 -6.56 -10.52 -8.96
N THR A 93 -5.85 -9.43 -9.23
CA THR A 93 -5.06 -8.70 -8.25
C THR A 93 -5.71 -7.36 -7.92
N GLU A 94 -5.98 -6.54 -8.93
CA GLU A 94 -6.56 -5.21 -8.78
C GLU A 94 -7.92 -5.14 -9.45
N VAL A 95 -8.80 -4.29 -8.92
CA VAL A 95 -10.10 -3.96 -9.50
C VAL A 95 -10.43 -2.50 -9.29
N ARG A 96 -10.81 -1.78 -10.36
CA ARG A 96 -11.18 -0.36 -10.35
C ARG A 96 -12.39 -0.10 -11.21
N LEU A 97 -13.22 0.83 -10.78
CA LEU A 97 -14.38 1.33 -11.55
C LEU A 97 -13.96 2.58 -12.32
N PHE A 98 -14.21 2.58 -13.62
CA PHE A 98 -13.99 3.78 -14.44
C PHE A 98 -15.04 3.87 -15.54
N LYS A 99 -15.87 4.94 -15.52
CA LYS A 99 -17.05 5.08 -16.37
C LYS A 99 -17.98 3.85 -16.23
N ASP A 100 -18.43 3.27 -17.34
CA ASP A 100 -19.31 2.09 -17.36
C ASP A 100 -18.51 0.77 -17.44
N TRP A 101 -17.29 0.75 -16.87
CA TRP A 101 -16.40 -0.41 -16.95
C TRP A 101 -15.83 -0.77 -15.59
N LEU A 102 -15.72 -2.07 -15.37
CA LEU A 102 -14.92 -2.65 -14.30
C LEU A 102 -13.57 -3.09 -14.89
N TYR A 103 -12.52 -2.37 -14.53
CA TYR A 103 -11.15 -2.73 -14.88
C TYR A 103 -10.60 -3.71 -13.86
N VAL A 104 -9.88 -4.72 -14.33
CA VAL A 104 -9.27 -5.76 -13.48
C VAL A 104 -7.88 -6.10 -14.01
N SER A 105 -6.98 -6.52 -13.13
CA SER A 105 -5.68 -7.04 -13.55
C SER A 105 -5.40 -8.41 -12.95
N ASP A 106 -4.53 -9.13 -13.63
CA ASP A 106 -3.81 -10.29 -13.11
C ASP A 106 -2.29 -10.05 -13.16
N ASN A 107 -1.50 -11.11 -13.15
CA ASN A 107 -0.05 -11.01 -13.21
C ASN A 107 0.52 -10.69 -14.59
N VAL A 108 -0.29 -10.68 -15.65
CA VAL A 108 0.17 -10.55 -17.04
C VAL A 108 -0.57 -9.50 -17.85
N GLY A 109 -1.64 -8.91 -17.33
CA GLY A 109 -2.45 -7.94 -18.08
C GLY A 109 -3.41 -7.12 -17.25
N VAL A 110 -4.00 -6.12 -17.91
CA VAL A 110 -5.15 -5.34 -17.46
C VAL A 110 -6.28 -5.55 -18.45
N TYR A 111 -7.45 -5.85 -17.94
CA TYR A 111 -8.66 -6.18 -18.69
C TYR A 111 -9.81 -5.30 -18.22
N ARG A 112 -10.92 -5.30 -18.96
CA ARG A 112 -12.15 -4.64 -18.51
C ARG A 112 -13.40 -5.43 -18.88
N TYR A 113 -14.43 -5.30 -18.04
CA TYR A 113 -15.76 -5.83 -18.26
C TYR A 113 -16.77 -4.70 -18.34
N PRO A 114 -17.78 -4.74 -19.27
CA PRO A 114 -18.82 -3.74 -19.30
C PRO A 114 -19.76 -3.90 -18.10
N LEU A 115 -20.06 -2.80 -17.42
CA LEU A 115 -21.06 -2.75 -16.37
C LEU A 115 -22.38 -2.28 -16.94
N LYS A 116 -23.46 -3.02 -16.69
CA LYS A 116 -24.81 -2.61 -17.07
C LYS A 116 -25.63 -2.27 -15.84
N LYS A 117 -26.38 -1.20 -15.94
CA LYS A 117 -27.24 -0.74 -14.83
C LYS A 117 -28.17 -1.86 -14.38
N GLY A 118 -28.16 -2.15 -13.07
CA GLY A 118 -29.03 -3.16 -12.44
C GLY A 118 -28.47 -4.59 -12.44
N GLU A 119 -27.48 -4.92 -13.28
CA GLU A 119 -26.78 -6.21 -13.21
C GLU A 119 -25.76 -6.19 -12.05
N LEU A 120 -25.73 -7.25 -11.23
CA LEU A 120 -24.75 -7.36 -10.16
C LEU A 120 -23.39 -7.74 -10.72
N ALA A 121 -23.32 -8.81 -11.50
CA ALA A 121 -22.08 -9.28 -12.10
C ALA A 121 -22.06 -8.95 -13.60
N PRO A 122 -20.92 -8.49 -14.17
CA PRO A 122 -20.79 -8.32 -15.61
C PRO A 122 -21.12 -9.61 -16.39
N THR A 123 -21.97 -9.49 -17.40
CA THR A 123 -22.35 -10.60 -18.30
C THR A 123 -21.67 -10.50 -19.67
N GLY A 124 -21.07 -9.34 -19.98
CA GLY A 124 -20.36 -9.11 -21.23
C GLY A 124 -18.98 -9.76 -21.26
N ALA A 125 -18.46 -9.97 -22.47
CA ALA A 125 -17.14 -10.52 -22.67
C ALA A 125 -16.03 -9.60 -22.15
N LYS A 126 -14.99 -10.20 -21.58
CA LYS A 126 -13.75 -9.54 -21.20
C LYS A 126 -13.10 -8.88 -22.43
N GLN A 127 -12.61 -7.64 -22.24
CA GLN A 127 -11.79 -6.93 -23.23
C GLN A 127 -10.38 -6.77 -22.71
N VAL A 128 -9.39 -7.02 -23.54
CA VAL A 128 -7.97 -6.78 -23.20
C VAL A 128 -7.67 -5.29 -23.37
N VAL A 129 -7.25 -4.63 -22.30
CA VAL A 129 -6.71 -3.25 -22.35
C VAL A 129 -5.23 -3.30 -22.70
N VAL A 130 -4.46 -4.06 -21.92
CA VAL A 130 -3.05 -4.36 -22.17
C VAL A 130 -2.72 -5.74 -21.62
N ASP A 131 -1.89 -6.51 -22.34
CA ASP A 131 -1.36 -7.80 -21.90
C ASP A 131 0.13 -7.96 -22.28
N GLY A 132 0.68 -9.17 -22.01
CA GLY A 132 2.05 -9.49 -22.34
C GLY A 132 3.08 -8.95 -21.35
N PHE A 133 2.65 -8.57 -20.15
CA PHE A 133 3.61 -8.39 -19.06
C PHE A 133 4.23 -9.74 -18.69
N PRO A 134 5.54 -9.78 -18.43
CA PRO A 134 6.20 -11.03 -18.09
C PRO A 134 5.62 -11.63 -16.79
N MET A 135 5.43 -12.96 -16.77
CA MET A 135 5.08 -13.71 -15.59
C MET A 135 6.32 -13.94 -14.75
N GLU A 136 6.37 -13.30 -13.59
CA GLU A 136 7.50 -13.41 -12.68
C GLU A 136 7.11 -14.12 -11.37
N ARG A 137 8.11 -14.62 -10.63
CA ARG A 137 7.87 -15.26 -9.33
C ARG A 137 7.80 -14.25 -8.20
N GLN A 138 8.56 -13.15 -8.31
CA GLN A 138 8.61 -12.07 -7.33
C GLN A 138 7.89 -10.85 -7.89
N HIS A 139 7.09 -10.16 -7.07
CA HIS A 139 6.41 -8.91 -7.39
C HIS A 139 5.58 -8.99 -8.71
N ALA A 140 4.90 -10.12 -8.89
CA ALA A 140 4.16 -10.42 -10.11
C ALA A 140 2.90 -9.55 -10.29
N ASP A 141 2.31 -9.10 -9.18
CA ASP A 141 1.05 -8.36 -9.15
C ASP A 141 1.12 -7.07 -10.00
N LYS A 142 0.18 -6.91 -10.92
CA LYS A 142 0.06 -5.71 -11.78
C LYS A 142 -1.06 -4.82 -11.26
N THR A 143 -0.85 -4.24 -10.05
CA THR A 143 -1.77 -3.21 -9.55
C THR A 143 -1.73 -1.98 -10.45
N PHE A 144 -2.83 -1.22 -10.48
CA PHE A 144 -2.91 -0.05 -11.33
C PHE A 144 -3.79 1.04 -10.74
N ALA A 145 -3.53 2.29 -11.14
CA ALA A 145 -4.40 3.41 -10.92
C ALA A 145 -4.97 3.95 -12.26
N LEU A 146 -6.07 4.69 -12.19
CA LEU A 146 -6.70 5.36 -13.32
C LEU A 146 -6.87 6.84 -13.03
N ASP A 147 -6.42 7.70 -13.95
CA ASP A 147 -6.74 9.12 -13.87
C ASP A 147 -8.09 9.44 -14.52
N PRO A 148 -8.70 10.61 -14.25
CA PRO A 148 -9.96 11.01 -14.86
C PRO A 148 -9.91 11.17 -16.40
N LYS A 149 -8.72 11.29 -16.99
CA LYS A 149 -8.52 11.39 -18.44
C LYS A 149 -8.53 10.02 -19.12
N GLY A 150 -8.45 8.94 -18.35
CA GLY A 150 -8.40 7.58 -18.84
C GLY A 150 -6.97 7.10 -19.14
N THR A 151 -6.00 7.49 -18.34
CA THR A 151 -4.67 6.90 -18.32
C THR A 151 -4.62 5.80 -17.28
N VAL A 152 -4.19 4.60 -17.66
CA VAL A 152 -3.91 3.47 -16.77
C VAL A 152 -2.44 3.51 -16.38
N TYR A 153 -2.14 3.60 -15.09
CA TYR A 153 -0.80 3.58 -14.52
C TYR A 153 -0.55 2.21 -13.91
N VAL A 154 0.25 1.38 -14.55
CA VAL A 154 0.46 -0.03 -14.16
C VAL A 154 1.78 -0.18 -13.42
N ASN A 155 1.74 -0.70 -12.19
CA ASN A 155 2.91 -1.15 -11.46
C ASN A 155 3.50 -2.40 -12.14
N VAL A 156 4.78 -2.37 -12.46
CA VAL A 156 5.54 -3.52 -12.95
C VAL A 156 6.70 -3.76 -11.98
N GLY A 157 6.45 -4.58 -10.97
CA GLY A 157 7.42 -4.86 -9.91
C GLY A 157 8.67 -5.56 -10.44
N ALA A 158 9.79 -5.38 -9.74
CA ALA A 158 11.07 -5.96 -10.13
C ALA A 158 11.15 -7.45 -9.75
N PRO A 159 11.61 -8.35 -10.63
CA PRO A 159 11.75 -9.78 -10.34
C PRO A 159 12.98 -10.12 -9.47
N SER A 160 13.48 -9.16 -8.73
CA SER A 160 14.65 -9.27 -7.87
C SER A 160 14.49 -8.43 -6.60
N ASN A 161 15.22 -8.79 -5.54
CA ASN A 161 15.29 -8.01 -4.32
C ASN A 161 16.05 -6.69 -4.51
N SER A 162 17.24 -6.74 -5.14
CA SER A 162 18.18 -5.61 -5.24
C SER A 162 19.06 -5.65 -6.50
N CYS A 163 18.61 -6.32 -7.57
CA CYS A 163 19.32 -6.43 -8.86
C CYS A 163 20.76 -6.95 -8.71
N GLN A 164 20.97 -7.91 -7.81
CA GLN A 164 22.25 -8.59 -7.62
C GLN A 164 22.60 -9.42 -8.86
N GLU A 165 23.90 -9.65 -9.11
CA GLU A 165 24.38 -10.60 -10.13
C GLU A 165 23.84 -12.01 -9.84
N LYS A 166 23.77 -12.39 -8.56
CA LYS A 166 23.12 -13.60 -8.06
C LYS A 166 22.08 -13.20 -7.01
N ASP A 167 20.83 -13.20 -7.43
CA ASP A 167 19.71 -12.70 -6.58
C ASP A 167 19.67 -13.42 -5.25
N ARG A 168 19.54 -12.65 -4.15
CA ARG A 168 19.48 -13.12 -2.76
C ARG A 168 20.66 -14.00 -2.31
N GLN A 169 21.86 -13.84 -2.91
CA GLN A 169 23.08 -14.46 -2.45
C GLN A 169 23.89 -13.49 -1.58
N GLU A 170 24.39 -13.98 -0.44
CA GLU A 170 25.28 -13.23 0.45
C GLU A 170 26.48 -12.63 -0.29
N GLY A 171 26.75 -11.34 -0.05
CA GLY A 171 27.88 -10.61 -0.62
C GLY A 171 27.84 -10.39 -2.13
N SER A 172 26.79 -10.86 -2.83
CA SER A 172 26.69 -10.65 -4.28
C SER A 172 26.55 -9.16 -4.60
N LEU A 173 27.37 -8.66 -5.54
CA LEU A 173 27.31 -7.28 -5.99
C LEU A 173 26.08 -7.03 -6.85
N GLY A 174 25.69 -5.76 -6.95
CA GLY A 174 24.63 -5.31 -7.82
C GLY A 174 25.11 -5.06 -9.23
N GLN A 175 24.25 -5.34 -10.22
CA GLN A 175 24.51 -5.03 -11.61
C GLN A 175 24.39 -3.53 -11.84
N ASN A 176 25.40 -2.89 -12.45
CA ASN A 176 25.40 -1.47 -12.72
C ASN A 176 25.89 -1.17 -14.14
N PRO A 177 25.01 -0.66 -15.05
CA PRO A 177 23.58 -0.38 -14.81
C PRO A 177 22.75 -1.65 -14.58
N CYS A 178 21.67 -1.53 -13.81
CA CYS A 178 20.74 -2.64 -13.55
C CYS A 178 19.88 -2.92 -14.79
N PRO A 179 20.03 -4.08 -15.48
CA PRO A 179 19.28 -4.37 -16.70
C PRO A 179 17.78 -4.61 -16.45
N ILE A 180 17.41 -4.97 -15.21
CA ILE A 180 16.02 -5.17 -14.81
C ILE A 180 15.19 -3.89 -15.04
N LEU A 181 15.78 -2.71 -14.83
CA LEU A 181 15.10 -1.43 -14.99
C LEU A 181 14.64 -1.11 -16.42
N GLU A 182 15.08 -1.87 -17.42
CA GLU A 182 14.57 -1.70 -18.78
C GLU A 182 13.08 -2.03 -18.91
N LYS A 183 12.59 -3.03 -18.15
CA LYS A 183 11.23 -3.57 -18.27
C LYS A 183 10.45 -3.65 -16.96
N TYR A 184 11.11 -3.41 -15.83
CA TYR A 184 10.58 -3.62 -14.48
C TYR A 184 10.98 -2.48 -13.53
N GLY A 185 10.52 -2.58 -12.31
CA GLY A 185 10.91 -1.66 -11.24
C GLY A 185 10.40 -0.24 -11.45
N GLY A 186 9.12 -0.12 -11.86
CA GLY A 186 8.52 1.19 -12.12
C GLY A 186 7.05 1.14 -12.49
N VAL A 187 6.58 2.22 -13.10
CA VAL A 187 5.20 2.42 -13.55
C VAL A 187 5.20 2.69 -15.06
N TRP A 188 4.30 2.00 -15.77
CA TRP A 188 4.05 2.19 -17.20
C TRP A 188 2.64 2.70 -17.43
N VAL A 189 2.47 3.54 -18.46
CA VAL A 189 1.18 4.16 -18.78
C VAL A 189 0.63 3.71 -20.13
N PHE A 190 -0.71 3.55 -20.14
CA PHE A 190 -1.49 3.12 -21.29
C PHE A 190 -2.80 3.89 -21.37
N PRO A 191 -3.33 4.21 -22.57
CA PRO A 191 -4.71 4.69 -22.72
C PRO A 191 -5.72 3.59 -22.33
N ALA A 192 -6.67 3.91 -21.45
CA ALA A 192 -7.69 2.98 -20.98
C ALA A 192 -8.70 2.56 -22.05
N ASP A 193 -8.94 3.40 -23.04
CA ASP A 193 -9.88 3.18 -24.13
C ASP A 193 -9.29 2.45 -25.35
N LYS A 194 -7.96 2.38 -25.46
CA LYS A 194 -7.27 1.60 -26.50
C LYS A 194 -7.17 0.14 -26.08
N LEU A 195 -7.71 -0.76 -26.92
CA LEU A 195 -7.72 -2.19 -26.67
C LEU A 195 -6.55 -2.92 -27.32
N ASN A 196 -6.27 -4.14 -26.82
CA ASN A 196 -5.28 -5.06 -27.33
C ASN A 196 -3.86 -4.52 -27.39
N GLN A 197 -3.52 -3.60 -26.47
CA GLN A 197 -2.16 -3.11 -26.30
C GLN A 197 -1.27 -4.22 -25.72
N LYS A 198 0.02 -4.16 -26.02
CA LYS A 198 1.05 -5.02 -25.41
C LYS A 198 1.85 -4.24 -24.39
N ALA A 199 2.47 -4.92 -23.45
CA ALA A 199 3.36 -4.29 -22.45
C ALA A 199 4.43 -3.39 -23.11
N ALA A 200 4.93 -3.78 -24.30
CA ALA A 200 5.90 -3.00 -25.07
C ALA A 200 5.35 -1.70 -25.69
N ASP A 201 4.02 -1.55 -25.78
CA ASP A 201 3.39 -0.31 -26.28
C ASP A 201 3.33 0.77 -25.19
N GLY A 202 3.61 0.41 -23.95
CA GLY A 202 3.56 1.32 -22.80
C GLY A 202 4.75 2.26 -22.76
N ARG A 203 4.49 3.51 -22.34
CA ARG A 203 5.54 4.46 -22.00
C ARG A 203 5.88 4.33 -20.52
N ARG A 204 7.17 4.23 -20.19
CA ARG A 204 7.60 4.26 -18.79
C ARG A 204 7.34 5.65 -18.19
N PHE A 205 6.52 5.71 -17.14
CA PHE A 205 6.19 6.91 -16.42
C PHE A 205 7.20 7.20 -15.31
N ALA A 206 7.59 6.16 -14.55
CA ALA A 206 8.54 6.27 -13.45
C ALA A 206 9.40 5.01 -13.33
N THR A 207 10.56 5.11 -12.71
CA THR A 207 11.54 4.02 -12.52
C THR A 207 12.10 4.02 -11.09
N GLY A 208 12.95 3.04 -10.76
CA GLY A 208 13.60 2.97 -9.45
C GLY A 208 12.66 2.59 -8.31
N MET A 209 11.58 1.85 -8.61
CA MET A 209 10.56 1.41 -7.67
C MET A 209 10.56 -0.12 -7.60
N ARG A 210 11.02 -0.69 -6.47
CA ARG A 210 11.12 -2.15 -6.34
C ARG A 210 9.78 -2.86 -6.58
N ASN A 211 8.73 -2.40 -5.93
CA ASN A 211 7.37 -2.88 -6.09
C ASN A 211 6.38 -1.85 -5.53
N ALA A 212 5.49 -1.33 -6.35
CA ALA A 212 4.56 -0.25 -6.04
C ALA A 212 3.11 -0.76 -6.01
N VAL A 213 2.85 -1.80 -5.19
CA VAL A 213 1.51 -2.43 -5.10
C VAL A 213 0.46 -1.42 -4.65
N ALA A 214 0.75 -0.63 -3.61
CA ALA A 214 -0.10 0.46 -3.16
C ALA A 214 0.07 1.68 -4.07
N ILE A 215 -0.78 1.80 -5.09
CA ILE A 215 -0.74 2.87 -6.10
C ILE A 215 -2.14 3.48 -6.28
N GLU A 216 -2.24 4.82 -6.25
CA GLU A 216 -3.52 5.51 -6.35
C GLU A 216 -3.39 6.89 -7.00
N TRP A 217 -4.38 7.27 -7.79
CA TRP A 217 -4.52 8.61 -8.35
C TRP A 217 -5.28 9.51 -7.39
N ASN A 218 -4.64 10.56 -6.90
CA ASN A 218 -5.31 11.59 -6.10
C ASN A 218 -5.95 12.64 -7.01
N SER A 219 -7.26 12.56 -7.21
CA SER A 219 -7.99 13.48 -8.07
C SER A 219 -7.96 14.93 -7.57
N SER A 220 -7.87 15.17 -6.26
CA SER A 220 -7.79 16.52 -5.70
C SER A 220 -6.48 17.23 -5.99
N GLN A 221 -5.39 16.46 -6.13
CA GLN A 221 -4.05 16.93 -6.43
C GLN A 221 -3.69 16.75 -7.92
N ASN A 222 -4.53 16.04 -8.68
CA ASN A 222 -4.27 15.64 -10.06
C ASN A 222 -2.88 14.98 -10.20
N ALA A 223 -2.59 14.02 -9.34
CA ALA A 223 -1.28 13.40 -9.23
C ALA A 223 -1.35 11.93 -8.81
N LEU A 224 -0.36 11.14 -9.24
CA LEU A 224 -0.18 9.75 -8.86
C LEU A 224 0.62 9.66 -7.56
N TYR A 225 0.24 8.73 -6.68
CA TYR A 225 0.95 8.43 -5.45
C TYR A 225 1.16 6.93 -5.30
N SER A 226 2.21 6.55 -4.57
CA SER A 226 2.46 5.15 -4.24
C SER A 226 3.19 5.02 -2.91
N VAL A 227 2.93 3.93 -2.19
CA VAL A 227 3.80 3.47 -1.10
C VAL A 227 4.60 2.28 -1.62
N ILE A 228 5.90 2.47 -1.75
CA ILE A 228 6.81 1.52 -2.40
C ILE A 228 7.37 0.55 -1.37
N HIS A 229 7.33 -0.75 -1.66
CA HIS A 229 7.91 -1.78 -0.81
C HIS A 229 9.43 -1.64 -0.72
N GLY A 230 9.97 -1.60 0.49
CA GLY A 230 11.40 -1.65 0.79
C GLY A 230 12.04 -2.97 0.38
N ARG A 231 13.37 -3.01 0.40
CA ARG A 231 14.15 -4.23 0.16
C ARG A 231 14.08 -5.19 1.34
N ASP A 232 14.44 -6.46 1.12
CA ASP A 232 14.46 -7.52 2.13
C ASP A 232 15.88 -7.98 2.49
N SER A 233 16.01 -8.70 3.64
CA SER A 233 17.13 -9.60 3.95
C SER A 233 18.51 -8.92 3.96
N ILE A 234 18.58 -7.66 4.42
CA ILE A 234 19.85 -6.91 4.39
C ILE A 234 20.89 -7.50 5.34
N ASP A 235 20.45 -8.14 6.44
CA ASP A 235 21.26 -8.82 7.43
C ASP A 235 21.94 -10.08 6.89
N THR A 236 21.14 -10.92 6.21
CA THR A 236 21.64 -12.20 5.66
C THR A 236 22.45 -11.99 4.38
N LEU A 237 22.17 -10.91 3.64
CA LEU A 237 22.93 -10.56 2.43
C LEU A 237 24.24 -9.84 2.73
N PHE A 238 24.29 -9.05 3.80
CA PHE A 238 25.48 -8.29 4.21
C PHE A 238 25.68 -8.32 5.73
N PRO A 239 25.95 -9.51 6.32
CA PRO A 239 26.03 -9.70 7.77
C PRO A 239 27.19 -8.93 8.43
N ALA A 240 28.21 -8.54 7.67
CA ALA A 240 29.29 -7.68 8.19
C ALA A 240 28.86 -6.22 8.44
N LEU A 241 27.73 -5.76 7.85
CA LEU A 241 27.24 -4.40 7.96
C LEU A 241 25.94 -4.30 8.75
N TYR A 242 25.12 -5.34 8.76
CA TYR A 242 23.76 -5.32 9.29
C TYR A 242 23.44 -6.58 10.08
N ASN A 243 22.66 -6.41 11.13
CA ASN A 243 22.13 -7.49 11.95
C ASN A 243 20.61 -7.65 11.77
N ALA A 244 19.99 -8.59 12.48
CA ALA A 244 18.57 -8.88 12.40
C ALA A 244 17.68 -7.66 12.79
N GLU A 245 18.08 -6.88 13.79
CA GLU A 245 17.39 -5.64 14.17
C GLU A 245 17.46 -4.60 13.04
N ASP A 246 18.62 -4.47 12.40
CA ASP A 246 18.79 -3.60 11.22
C ASP A 246 17.87 -4.04 10.08
N ASN A 247 17.79 -5.37 9.81
CA ASN A 247 16.85 -5.89 8.82
C ASN A 247 15.41 -5.56 9.19
N ALA A 248 15.02 -5.74 10.43
CA ALA A 248 13.66 -5.50 10.87
C ALA A 248 13.24 -4.02 10.87
N THR A 249 14.18 -3.07 10.83
CA THR A 249 13.86 -1.67 11.11
C THR A 249 14.33 -0.65 10.08
N ARG A 250 15.40 -0.88 9.32
CA ARG A 250 16.06 0.21 8.57
C ARG A 250 15.49 0.53 7.20
N GLN A 251 14.98 -0.46 6.47
CA GLN A 251 14.53 -0.28 5.08
C GLN A 251 13.09 0.19 5.04
N ALA A 252 12.88 1.49 4.86
CA ALA A 252 11.55 2.08 4.83
C ALA A 252 10.64 1.51 3.73
N GLU A 253 9.34 1.47 4.03
CA GLU A 253 8.28 1.54 3.02
C GLU A 253 8.08 3.02 2.66
N GLU A 254 8.37 3.39 1.42
CA GLU A 254 8.51 4.80 1.04
C GLU A 254 7.23 5.35 0.38
N PHE A 255 6.58 6.33 1.00
CA PHE A 255 5.43 7.03 0.41
C PHE A 255 5.89 8.21 -0.42
N HIS A 256 5.52 8.22 -1.69
CA HIS A 256 5.90 9.26 -2.65
C HIS A 256 4.71 9.75 -3.49
N GLN A 257 4.76 11.00 -3.92
CA GLN A 257 4.11 11.46 -5.13
C GLN A 257 4.95 11.01 -6.31
N ILE A 258 4.34 10.33 -7.28
CA ILE A 258 5.03 9.77 -8.43
C ILE A 258 4.91 10.74 -9.61
N THR A 259 6.06 11.17 -10.14
CA THR A 259 6.15 12.16 -11.22
C THR A 259 6.62 11.52 -12.53
N ASP A 260 6.21 12.10 -13.64
CA ASP A 260 6.66 11.67 -14.98
C ASP A 260 8.17 11.84 -15.11
N GLY A 261 8.87 10.77 -15.50
CA GLY A 261 10.33 10.72 -15.58
C GLY A 261 11.04 10.54 -14.23
N GLY A 262 10.29 10.39 -13.10
CA GLY A 262 10.86 10.23 -11.77
C GLY A 262 11.65 8.93 -11.60
N ASP A 263 12.77 9.00 -10.86
CA ASP A 263 13.57 7.86 -10.41
C ASP A 263 13.62 7.83 -8.88
N TYR A 264 13.14 6.72 -8.28
CA TYR A 264 12.99 6.56 -6.83
C TYR A 264 14.12 5.78 -6.16
N GLY A 265 15.18 5.46 -6.91
CA GLY A 265 16.50 5.05 -6.41
C GLY A 265 16.72 3.54 -6.25
N TRP A 266 15.71 2.69 -6.33
CA TRP A 266 15.93 1.24 -6.38
C TRP A 266 16.62 0.84 -7.72
N PRO A 267 17.57 -0.08 -7.72
CA PRO A 267 18.12 -0.87 -6.62
C PRO A 267 19.30 -0.23 -5.89
N TYR A 268 19.75 0.93 -6.34
CA TYR A 268 21.02 1.54 -5.94
C TYR A 268 21.00 2.09 -4.52
N THR A 269 19.82 2.43 -4.00
CA THR A 269 19.64 3.10 -2.71
C THR A 269 18.39 2.59 -1.98
N PHE A 270 18.28 2.90 -0.69
CA PHE A 270 17.07 2.81 0.10
C PHE A 270 17.01 3.93 1.13
N TRP A 271 15.82 4.26 1.62
CA TRP A 271 15.66 5.19 2.74
C TRP A 271 15.88 4.44 4.05
N ASP A 272 16.84 4.90 4.84
CA ASP A 272 17.16 4.35 6.15
C ASP A 272 16.35 5.08 7.23
N THR A 273 15.42 4.38 7.88
CA THR A 273 14.54 4.96 8.89
C THR A 273 15.29 5.41 10.14
N ARG A 274 16.38 4.71 10.52
CA ARG A 274 17.20 5.04 11.70
C ARG A 274 18.01 6.29 11.48
N LEU A 275 18.54 6.47 10.27
CA LEU A 275 19.34 7.64 9.91
C LEU A 275 18.49 8.81 9.42
N GLY A 276 17.24 8.58 9.05
CA GLY A 276 16.35 9.59 8.47
C GLY A 276 16.84 10.14 7.12
N LYS A 277 17.55 9.30 6.34
CA LYS A 277 18.13 9.69 5.05
C LYS A 277 18.27 8.52 4.09
N ARG A 278 18.45 8.83 2.81
CA ARG A 278 18.73 7.85 1.76
C ARG A 278 20.20 7.45 1.77
N VAL A 279 20.47 6.16 1.75
CA VAL A 279 21.82 5.59 1.71
C VAL A 279 22.00 4.70 0.49
N LEU A 280 23.25 4.53 0.06
CA LEU A 280 23.59 3.55 -0.96
C LEU A 280 23.34 2.14 -0.45
N ALA A 281 22.76 1.31 -1.29
CA ALA A 281 22.62 -0.10 -0.99
C ALA A 281 24.00 -0.79 -0.99
N PRO A 282 24.24 -1.77 -0.10
CA PRO A 282 25.56 -2.38 0.05
C PRO A 282 26.05 -3.07 -1.24
N GLU A 283 25.14 -3.58 -2.05
CA GLU A 283 25.44 -4.13 -3.40
C GLU A 283 26.14 -3.14 -4.31
N TYR A 284 25.98 -1.85 -4.05
CA TYR A 284 26.47 -0.73 -4.85
C TYR A 284 27.51 0.12 -4.11
N GLY A 285 28.22 -0.51 -3.16
CA GLY A 285 29.31 0.12 -2.40
C GLY A 285 28.83 0.97 -1.21
N GLY A 286 27.60 0.73 -0.73
CA GLY A 286 27.11 1.29 0.53
C GLY A 286 27.80 0.64 1.72
N ASP A 287 28.08 1.46 2.74
CA ASP A 287 28.72 1.07 4.01
C ASP A 287 27.76 1.22 5.21
N GLY A 288 26.47 1.36 4.94
CA GLY A 288 25.44 1.61 5.93
C GLY A 288 25.24 3.10 6.29
N LYS A 289 26.05 4.02 5.73
CA LYS A 289 26.00 5.47 6.00
C LYS A 289 26.18 6.33 4.74
N LYS A 290 26.84 5.80 3.74
CA LYS A 290 27.20 6.52 2.51
C LYS A 290 25.95 6.92 1.75
N GLU A 291 25.83 8.20 1.44
CA GLU A 291 24.72 8.77 0.71
C GLU A 291 24.96 8.74 -0.81
N PRO A 292 23.91 8.67 -1.63
CA PRO A 292 24.00 8.93 -3.06
C PRO A 292 24.32 10.43 -3.31
N GLU A 293 24.53 10.77 -4.56
CA GLU A 293 24.63 12.17 -4.99
C GLU A 293 23.41 12.97 -4.53
N ALA A 294 23.67 14.15 -3.93
CA ALA A 294 22.63 14.99 -3.37
C ALA A 294 21.58 15.41 -4.43
N GLY A 295 20.30 15.26 -4.11
CA GLY A 295 19.18 15.62 -4.98
C GLY A 295 18.91 14.66 -6.14
N LYS A 296 19.70 13.58 -6.28
CA LYS A 296 19.51 12.59 -7.35
C LYS A 296 18.18 11.84 -7.25
N TYR A 297 17.75 11.53 -6.04
CA TYR A 297 16.52 10.79 -5.77
C TYR A 297 15.62 11.59 -4.81
N PRO A 298 14.29 11.51 -4.96
CA PRO A 298 13.38 12.25 -4.11
C PRO A 298 13.40 11.73 -2.66
N VAL A 299 13.16 12.65 -1.73
CA VAL A 299 12.89 12.34 -0.33
C VAL A 299 11.44 11.82 -0.24
N PRO A 300 11.16 10.72 0.49
CA PRO A 300 9.79 10.27 0.67
C PRO A 300 8.97 11.29 1.46
N LEU A 301 7.67 11.39 1.15
CA LEU A 301 6.72 12.16 1.94
C LEU A 301 6.61 11.61 3.36
N VAL A 302 6.63 10.27 3.46
CA VAL A 302 6.66 9.52 4.71
C VAL A 302 7.51 8.26 4.51
N ALA A 303 8.34 7.94 5.49
CA ALA A 303 9.06 6.69 5.59
C ALA A 303 8.37 5.82 6.64
N TYR A 304 7.56 4.85 6.21
CA TYR A 304 6.91 3.91 7.13
C TYR A 304 7.90 2.83 7.59
N PRO A 305 7.61 2.17 8.73
CA PRO A 305 8.46 1.11 9.24
C PRO A 305 8.70 -0.02 8.24
N ALA A 306 9.89 -0.59 8.29
CA ALA A 306 10.34 -1.66 7.40
C ALA A 306 9.41 -2.89 7.43
N HIS A 307 9.22 -3.49 6.26
CA HIS A 307 8.50 -4.75 6.05
C HIS A 307 7.02 -4.77 6.43
N TRP A 308 6.39 -3.60 6.58
CA TRP A 308 4.94 -3.55 6.82
C TRP A 308 4.13 -3.97 5.58
N ALA A 309 4.75 -3.98 4.40
CA ALA A 309 4.18 -4.41 3.12
C ALA A 309 2.90 -3.64 2.73
N PRO A 310 3.03 -2.40 2.24
CA PRO A 310 1.89 -1.58 1.81
C PRO A 310 1.26 -2.18 0.54
N ASN A 311 0.02 -2.67 0.65
CA ASN A 311 -0.65 -3.32 -0.47
C ASN A 311 -1.76 -2.48 -1.10
N ASP A 312 -2.31 -1.49 -0.40
CA ASP A 312 -3.22 -0.52 -1.02
C ASP A 312 -3.07 0.87 -0.41
N LEU A 313 -3.42 1.86 -1.21
CA LEU A 313 -3.44 3.28 -0.89
C LEU A 313 -4.76 3.87 -1.39
N LEU A 314 -5.44 4.64 -0.53
CA LEU A 314 -6.72 5.26 -0.84
C LEU A 314 -6.80 6.66 -0.26
N PHE A 315 -7.05 7.68 -1.09
CA PHE A 315 -7.37 9.03 -0.62
C PHE A 315 -8.85 9.13 -0.27
N TYR A 316 -9.14 9.47 0.99
CA TYR A 316 -10.51 9.50 1.45
C TYR A 316 -11.28 10.71 0.94
N ALA A 317 -12.24 10.45 0.06
CA ALA A 317 -13.18 11.44 -0.50
C ALA A 317 -14.61 11.28 0.03
N GLY A 318 -14.85 10.33 0.95
CA GLY A 318 -16.15 10.11 1.60
C GLY A 318 -16.51 11.26 2.55
N LYS A 319 -17.80 11.35 2.90
CA LYS A 319 -18.32 12.42 3.80
C LYS A 319 -18.76 11.89 5.17
N ASN A 320 -18.69 10.58 5.39
CA ASN A 320 -19.16 9.96 6.65
C ASN A 320 -18.18 10.17 7.81
N PHE A 321 -16.87 10.10 7.53
CA PHE A 321 -15.86 10.18 8.60
C PHE A 321 -15.64 11.62 9.06
N PRO A 322 -15.20 11.83 10.33
CA PRO A 322 -14.89 13.15 10.87
C PRO A 322 -13.93 13.96 10.01
N ALA A 323 -13.98 15.29 10.13
CA ALA A 323 -13.22 16.24 9.32
C ALA A 323 -11.71 15.95 9.27
N LYS A 324 -11.12 15.39 10.34
CA LYS A 324 -9.69 15.04 10.37
C LYS A 324 -9.28 14.01 9.31
N TYR A 325 -10.22 13.19 8.83
CA TYR A 325 -9.95 12.16 7.82
C TYR A 325 -10.16 12.66 6.38
N GLN A 326 -10.73 13.84 6.21
CA GLN A 326 -11.02 14.37 4.88
C GLN A 326 -9.75 14.71 4.11
N GLY A 327 -9.64 14.18 2.87
CA GLY A 327 -8.50 14.39 1.98
C GLY A 327 -7.19 13.71 2.41
N GLY A 328 -7.18 13.00 3.52
CA GLY A 328 -6.03 12.18 3.95
C GLY A 328 -5.99 10.82 3.24
N ALA A 329 -4.93 10.07 3.47
CA ALA A 329 -4.68 8.78 2.85
C ALA A 329 -4.84 7.63 3.84
N PHE A 330 -5.62 6.60 3.50
CA PHE A 330 -5.59 5.30 4.16
C PHE A 330 -4.61 4.38 3.44
N ILE A 331 -3.80 3.62 4.20
CA ILE A 331 -2.86 2.65 3.67
C ILE A 331 -3.10 1.32 4.36
N ALA A 332 -3.32 0.26 3.57
CA ALA A 332 -3.42 -1.11 4.06
C ALA A 332 -2.02 -1.75 4.08
N PHE A 333 -1.52 -2.01 5.28
CA PHE A 333 -0.28 -2.73 5.48
C PHE A 333 -0.57 -4.21 5.71
N HIS A 334 -0.22 -5.01 4.72
CA HIS A 334 -0.46 -6.46 4.68
C HIS A 334 0.23 -7.23 5.80
N GLY A 335 1.31 -6.68 6.32
CA GLY A 335 2.11 -7.26 7.39
C GLY A 335 3.32 -8.04 6.87
N SER A 336 4.34 -8.05 7.70
CA SER A 336 5.64 -8.63 7.41
C SER A 336 5.62 -10.17 7.38
N TRP A 337 6.68 -10.74 6.80
CA TRP A 337 6.94 -12.19 6.81
C TRP A 337 8.42 -12.52 7.14
N ASN A 338 9.29 -11.50 7.20
CA ASN A 338 10.75 -11.64 7.19
C ASN A 338 11.43 -10.80 8.28
N ARG A 339 10.75 -10.52 9.40
CA ARG A 339 11.32 -9.76 10.51
C ARG A 339 11.97 -10.62 11.58
N ALA A 340 11.70 -11.94 11.61
CA ALA A 340 12.25 -12.83 12.64
C ALA A 340 13.78 -12.70 12.74
N PRO A 341 14.36 -12.73 13.95
CA PRO A 341 13.74 -13.05 15.25
C PRO A 341 12.87 -11.93 15.83
N GLU A 342 12.95 -10.70 15.29
CA GLU A 342 12.12 -9.59 15.73
C GLU A 342 10.62 -9.87 15.46
N PRO A 343 9.70 -9.31 16.28
CA PRO A 343 8.27 -9.51 16.09
C PRO A 343 7.81 -9.10 14.69
N GLN A 344 6.91 -9.90 14.10
CA GLN A 344 6.23 -9.51 12.88
C GLN A 344 5.40 -8.25 13.12
N ALA A 345 5.27 -7.37 12.11
CA ALA A 345 4.62 -6.07 12.24
C ALA A 345 3.89 -5.68 10.94
N GLY A 346 3.16 -4.58 10.97
CA GLY A 346 2.19 -4.22 9.95
C GLY A 346 0.82 -4.78 10.33
N TYR A 347 0.13 -5.49 9.45
CA TYR A 347 -1.20 -6.10 9.66
C TYR A 347 -2.25 -5.09 10.14
N LYS A 348 -2.27 -3.91 9.55
CA LYS A 348 -3.13 -2.79 9.98
C LYS A 348 -3.47 -1.85 8.83
N VAL A 349 -4.48 -1.05 9.04
CA VAL A 349 -4.75 0.12 8.21
C VAL A 349 -4.32 1.35 8.99
N VAL A 350 -3.51 2.20 8.36
CA VAL A 350 -3.15 3.49 8.95
C VAL A 350 -3.81 4.62 8.19
N PHE A 351 -3.96 5.75 8.85
CA PHE A 351 -4.37 7.01 8.26
C PHE A 351 -3.22 8.00 8.30
N GLN A 352 -2.88 8.56 7.14
CA GLN A 352 -1.90 9.61 6.99
C GLN A 352 -2.62 10.93 6.68
N PRO A 353 -2.58 11.92 7.60
CA PRO A 353 -3.08 13.25 7.29
C PRO A 353 -2.31 13.85 6.12
N MET A 354 -3.03 14.44 5.16
CA MET A 354 -2.46 15.09 3.98
C MET A 354 -2.97 16.53 3.87
N LYS A 355 -2.12 17.43 3.38
CA LYS A 355 -2.49 18.79 3.03
C LYS A 355 -1.66 19.25 1.81
N ASP A 356 -2.33 19.79 0.80
CA ASP A 356 -1.69 20.31 -0.42
C ASP A 356 -0.70 19.31 -1.05
N GLY A 357 -1.10 18.01 -1.09
CA GLY A 357 -0.33 16.93 -1.67
C GLY A 357 0.85 16.43 -0.83
N LYS A 358 1.02 16.95 0.39
CA LYS A 358 2.12 16.58 1.31
C LYS A 358 1.58 15.97 2.59
N ALA A 359 2.40 15.17 3.25
CA ALA A 359 2.10 14.68 4.59
C ALA A 359 1.96 15.85 5.58
N ASN A 360 0.91 15.84 6.39
CA ASN A 360 0.59 16.88 7.37
C ASN A 360 0.50 16.29 8.78
N GLY A 361 1.65 16.00 9.37
CA GLY A 361 1.76 15.36 10.66
C GLY A 361 2.04 13.85 10.59
N ALA A 362 2.10 13.22 11.76
CA ALA A 362 2.34 11.78 11.88
C ALA A 362 1.10 10.97 11.43
N TYR A 363 1.34 9.76 10.92
CA TYR A 363 0.26 8.82 10.68
C TYR A 363 -0.31 8.29 12.01
N GLU A 364 -1.57 7.87 11.96
CA GLU A 364 -2.22 7.17 13.08
C GLU A 364 -2.65 5.76 12.66
N VAL A 365 -2.65 4.82 13.60
CA VAL A 365 -3.25 3.50 13.39
C VAL A 365 -4.76 3.68 13.39
N PHE A 366 -5.41 3.37 12.26
CA PHE A 366 -6.85 3.52 12.10
C PHE A 366 -7.59 2.22 12.40
N ALA A 367 -7.13 1.09 11.86
CA ALA A 367 -7.67 -0.22 12.20
C ALA A 367 -6.54 -1.21 12.49
N ASP A 368 -6.64 -1.91 13.59
CA ASP A 368 -5.69 -2.93 14.06
C ASP A 368 -6.42 -4.22 14.47
N GLY A 369 -5.70 -5.24 14.91
CA GLY A 369 -6.26 -6.52 15.35
C GLY A 369 -6.39 -7.56 14.24
N PHE A 370 -6.03 -7.24 12.99
CA PHE A 370 -6.15 -8.19 11.86
C PHE A 370 -5.37 -9.48 12.09
N ALA A 371 -4.13 -9.38 12.56
CA ALA A 371 -3.30 -10.56 12.75
C ALA A 371 -3.82 -11.53 13.84
N GLY A 372 -4.58 -11.01 14.82
CA GLY A 372 -4.86 -11.74 16.03
C GLY A 372 -3.58 -12.01 16.84
N GLU A 373 -3.60 -13.03 17.68
CA GLU A 373 -2.42 -13.47 18.40
C GLU A 373 -1.53 -14.33 17.51
N MET A 374 -0.27 -13.93 17.33
CA MET A 374 0.78 -14.69 16.66
C MET A 374 1.84 -15.08 17.68
N ALA A 375 1.48 -15.96 18.62
CA ALA A 375 2.33 -16.33 19.76
C ALA A 375 3.70 -16.92 19.34
N ASP A 376 3.75 -17.57 18.18
CA ASP A 376 4.97 -18.18 17.62
C ASP A 376 5.72 -17.27 16.64
N ASN A 377 5.31 -16.01 16.51
CA ASN A 377 5.87 -15.04 15.55
C ASN A 377 5.87 -15.52 14.08
N ASN A 378 5.02 -16.51 13.76
CA ASN A 378 4.92 -17.06 12.42
C ASN A 378 3.86 -16.30 11.58
N PRO A 379 4.24 -15.60 10.50
CA PRO A 379 3.32 -14.80 9.71
C PRO A 379 2.21 -15.63 9.01
N ARG A 380 2.39 -16.95 8.87
CA ARG A 380 1.34 -17.85 8.34
C ARG A 380 0.16 -18.02 9.28
N ASN A 381 0.38 -17.75 10.57
CA ASN A 381 -0.64 -17.84 11.61
C ASN A 381 -1.38 -16.52 11.86
N ALA A 382 -1.07 -15.47 11.09
CA ALA A 382 -1.87 -14.25 11.11
C ALA A 382 -3.32 -14.58 10.73
N ARG A 383 -4.27 -14.17 11.58
CA ARG A 383 -5.69 -14.46 11.40
C ARG A 383 -6.22 -13.86 10.12
N TYR A 384 -5.86 -12.59 9.86
CA TYR A 384 -6.19 -11.82 8.66
C TYR A 384 -4.99 -10.95 8.26
N ARG A 385 -4.96 -10.57 6.99
CA ARG A 385 -3.94 -9.67 6.42
C ARG A 385 -4.63 -8.67 5.50
N PRO A 386 -4.81 -7.40 5.90
CA PRO A 386 -5.51 -6.40 5.11
C PRO A 386 -4.77 -6.14 3.80
N VAL A 387 -5.50 -5.98 2.69
CA VAL A 387 -4.90 -5.87 1.37
C VAL A 387 -5.53 -4.79 0.50
N GLY A 388 -6.86 -4.71 0.38
CA GLY A 388 -7.55 -3.76 -0.47
C GLY A 388 -8.41 -2.79 0.32
N LEU A 389 -8.57 -1.57 -0.19
CA LEU A 389 -9.34 -0.48 0.38
C LEU A 389 -10.30 0.11 -0.65
N ALA A 390 -11.53 0.43 -0.25
CA ALA A 390 -12.46 1.18 -1.07
C ALA A 390 -13.36 2.08 -0.22
N VAL A 391 -13.91 3.14 -0.82
CA VAL A 391 -14.94 3.97 -0.21
C VAL A 391 -16.28 3.66 -0.83
N GLY A 392 -17.28 3.38 -0.01
CA GLY A 392 -18.66 3.21 -0.45
C GLY A 392 -19.39 4.53 -0.70
N PRO A 393 -20.56 4.49 -1.35
CA PRO A 393 -21.35 5.68 -1.65
C PRO A 393 -21.84 6.43 -0.40
N ASP A 394 -21.95 5.76 0.72
CA ASP A 394 -22.27 6.32 2.02
C ASP A 394 -21.07 6.88 2.79
N GLY A 395 -19.87 6.79 2.21
CA GLY A 395 -18.59 7.20 2.82
C GLY A 395 -17.99 6.18 3.79
N SER A 396 -18.53 4.96 3.88
CA SER A 396 -17.90 3.87 4.63
C SER A 396 -16.58 3.46 3.99
N LEU A 397 -15.61 3.05 4.81
CA LEU A 397 -14.37 2.43 4.33
C LEU A 397 -14.54 0.91 4.31
N TYR A 398 -14.22 0.29 3.18
CA TYR A 398 -14.18 -1.16 3.02
C TYR A 398 -12.74 -1.64 3.06
N VAL A 399 -12.51 -2.77 3.72
CA VAL A 399 -11.18 -3.41 3.84
C VAL A 399 -11.32 -4.87 3.48
N SER A 400 -10.50 -5.37 2.57
CA SER A 400 -10.43 -6.79 2.24
C SER A 400 -9.23 -7.49 2.90
N ASP A 401 -9.32 -8.80 3.03
CA ASP A 401 -8.29 -9.68 3.61
C ASP A 401 -7.86 -10.76 2.61
N SER A 402 -6.57 -11.05 2.60
CA SER A 402 -5.98 -12.06 1.69
C SER A 402 -5.89 -13.47 2.28
N GLN A 403 -6.15 -13.67 3.57
CA GLN A 403 -6.05 -14.99 4.19
C GLN A 403 -7.33 -15.81 4.06
N LYS A 404 -8.48 -15.17 4.31
CA LYS A 404 -9.79 -15.82 4.33
C LYS A 404 -10.82 -15.15 3.43
N GLY A 405 -10.40 -14.09 2.70
CA GLY A 405 -11.26 -13.31 1.84
C GLY A 405 -12.37 -12.56 2.56
N ARG A 406 -12.17 -12.24 3.83
CA ARG A 406 -13.12 -11.43 4.59
C ARG A 406 -13.11 -10.00 4.04
N VAL A 407 -14.30 -9.38 4.01
CA VAL A 407 -14.49 -7.95 3.72
C VAL A 407 -15.19 -7.31 4.91
N TRP A 408 -14.60 -6.24 5.44
CA TRP A 408 -15.23 -5.38 6.46
C TRP A 408 -15.73 -4.09 5.82
N ARG A 409 -16.85 -3.58 6.35
CA ARG A 409 -17.35 -2.22 6.15
C ARG A 409 -17.20 -1.46 7.44
N ILE A 410 -16.42 -0.39 7.44
CA ILE A 410 -16.14 0.46 8.60
C ILE A 410 -16.92 1.77 8.45
N ARG A 411 -17.70 2.15 9.47
CA ARG A 411 -18.56 3.34 9.50
C ARG A 411 -18.25 4.20 10.71
N TYR A 412 -18.56 5.47 10.60
CA TYR A 412 -18.58 6.40 11.73
C TYR A 412 -20.02 6.75 12.12
N GLY A 413 -20.27 6.86 13.45
CA GLY A 413 -21.60 7.13 14.00
C GLY A 413 -22.33 5.86 14.45
N ALA A 414 -23.54 6.03 15.02
CA ALA A 414 -24.37 4.91 15.46
C ALA A 414 -24.79 4.02 14.28
N LYS A 415 -24.97 2.73 14.60
CA LYS A 415 -25.53 1.73 13.68
C LYS A 415 -26.93 2.10 13.22
#